data_72595a03ee9a291ce500fe3de8f65dd3
#
_entry.id   72595a03ee9a291ce500fe3de8f65dd3
#
_cell.length_a   1.000
_cell.length_b   1.000
_cell.length_c   1.000
_cell.angle_alpha   90.00
_cell.angle_beta   90.00
_cell.angle_gamma   90.00
#
_symmetry.space_group_name_H-M   'P 1'
#
loop_
_entity.id
_entity.type
_entity.pdbx_description
1 polymer ?
#
loop_
_entity_poly.entity_id
_entity_poly.type
_entity_poly.pdbx_seq_one_letter_code
_entity_poly.pdbx_strand_id
1 'polypeptide(L)'
;MKGARVVALCDKNQEQFTAPTAGGNISGADTATDYGDAAIYDDFDAMLAEAKPDVISLTLPTPLHVPLTIKALQAGVSVLCEKPMALTAAECDKMLKAAHRAPNGAKLMVAHCLRFWPCYVYLKKLVDSKKYGNVVAASFRRFSAPPGWQKGTNWFADESKSGGVALDLHIHDTDMVNFLFGMPKAVTSTAAFDKNGAMQYISTLYDVGGPAVT
;
A
#
# COMPACT_ATOMS: atom_id res chain seq x y z
N MET A 1 -12.66 15.69 1.89
CA MET A 1 -11.90 15.55 3.16
C MET A 1 -11.87 16.91 3.86
N LYS A 2 -12.12 16.96 5.18
CA LYS A 2 -11.95 18.25 5.90
C LYS A 2 -10.47 18.64 5.91
N GLY A 3 -10.14 19.84 5.41
CA GLY A 3 -8.79 20.40 5.43
C GLY A 3 -7.88 19.98 4.26
N ALA A 4 -8.40 19.28 3.24
CA ALA A 4 -7.67 18.96 2.02
C ALA A 4 -8.55 19.21 0.79
N ARG A 5 -7.90 19.62 -0.30
CA ARG A 5 -8.51 19.83 -1.61
C ARG A 5 -7.75 19.04 -2.66
N VAL A 6 -8.45 18.38 -3.58
CA VAL A 6 -7.84 17.78 -4.76
C VAL A 6 -7.55 18.92 -5.74
N VAL A 7 -6.29 19.10 -6.10
CA VAL A 7 -5.85 20.17 -7.01
C VAL A 7 -5.49 19.64 -8.39
N ALA A 8 -5.11 18.37 -8.47
CA ALA A 8 -4.73 17.73 -9.72
C ALA A 8 -5.04 16.23 -9.71
N LEU A 9 -5.30 15.70 -10.90
CA LEU A 9 -5.37 14.28 -11.21
C LEU A 9 -4.37 13.99 -12.33
N CYS A 10 -3.64 12.87 -12.24
CA CYS A 10 -2.66 12.49 -13.24
C CYS A 10 -2.76 11.01 -13.58
N ASP A 11 -3.11 10.69 -14.79
CA ASP A 11 -3.07 9.35 -15.37
C ASP A 11 -2.88 9.42 -16.88
N LYS A 12 -2.15 8.48 -17.44
CA LYS A 12 -2.00 8.33 -18.89
C LYS A 12 -3.32 8.01 -19.60
N ASN A 13 -4.21 7.31 -18.90
CA ASN A 13 -5.57 7.05 -19.34
C ASN A 13 -6.55 7.98 -18.61
N GLN A 14 -6.80 9.15 -19.18
CA GLN A 14 -7.69 10.16 -18.61
C GLN A 14 -9.17 9.73 -18.55
N GLU A 15 -9.58 8.70 -19.30
CA GLU A 15 -10.94 8.16 -19.22
C GLU A 15 -11.27 7.61 -17.81
N GLN A 16 -10.26 7.23 -17.04
CA GLN A 16 -10.45 6.77 -15.66
C GLN A 16 -11.05 7.84 -14.74
N PHE A 17 -10.91 9.11 -15.06
CA PHE A 17 -11.45 10.19 -14.25
C PHE A 17 -12.92 10.49 -14.53
N THR A 18 -13.45 10.01 -15.64
CA THR A 18 -14.85 10.21 -16.07
C THR A 18 -15.68 8.93 -16.02
N ALA A 19 -15.01 7.76 -16.01
CA ALA A 19 -15.71 6.48 -15.92
C ALA A 19 -16.27 6.27 -14.51
N PRO A 20 -17.45 5.63 -14.38
CA PRO A 20 -17.92 5.15 -13.09
C PRO A 20 -16.85 4.24 -12.48
N THR A 21 -16.44 4.50 -11.25
CA THR A 21 -15.51 3.63 -10.54
C THR A 21 -16.10 2.23 -10.48
N ALA A 22 -15.48 1.27 -11.15
CA ALA A 22 -15.86 -0.13 -11.02
C ALA A 22 -15.77 -0.51 -9.55
N GLY A 23 -16.82 -1.12 -9.00
CA GLY A 23 -16.96 -1.41 -7.58
C GLY A 23 -15.69 -1.97 -6.96
N GLY A 24 -15.15 -1.23 -6.01
CA GLY A 24 -14.08 -1.71 -5.15
C GLY A 24 -14.61 -2.74 -4.14
N ASN A 25 -13.73 -3.23 -3.27
CA ASN A 25 -14.11 -4.18 -2.20
C ASN A 25 -15.00 -3.55 -1.10
N ILE A 26 -15.40 -2.28 -1.27
CA ILE A 26 -16.24 -1.55 -0.33
C ILE A 26 -17.58 -1.29 -1.02
N SER A 27 -18.64 -1.90 -0.50
CA SER A 27 -20.00 -1.68 -0.99
C SER A 27 -20.41 -0.21 -0.82
N GLY A 28 -21.00 0.38 -1.87
CA GLY A 28 -21.41 1.78 -1.91
C GLY A 28 -20.38 2.77 -2.48
N ALA A 29 -19.26 2.27 -3.01
CA ALA A 29 -18.23 3.10 -3.68
C ALA A 29 -18.53 3.37 -5.17
N ASP A 30 -19.68 2.93 -5.67
CA ASP A 30 -20.02 3.00 -7.12
C ASP A 30 -20.49 4.40 -7.57
N THR A 31 -20.24 5.43 -6.78
CA THR A 31 -20.55 6.81 -7.16
C THR A 31 -19.34 7.46 -7.81
N ALA A 32 -19.53 8.05 -9.00
CA ALA A 32 -18.51 8.89 -9.62
C ALA A 32 -18.03 9.93 -8.58
N THR A 33 -16.72 9.97 -8.35
CA THR A 33 -16.16 10.96 -7.44
C THR A 33 -16.12 12.31 -8.16
N ASP A 34 -16.77 13.31 -7.57
CA ASP A 34 -16.63 14.68 -8.03
C ASP A 34 -15.29 15.24 -7.52
N TYR A 35 -14.38 15.50 -8.44
CA TYR A 35 -13.08 16.10 -8.15
C TYR A 35 -13.09 17.63 -8.26
N GLY A 36 -14.26 18.24 -8.53
CA GLY A 36 -14.42 19.68 -8.67
C GLY A 36 -13.63 20.26 -9.85
N ASP A 37 -12.85 21.29 -9.58
CA ASP A 37 -12.02 22.04 -10.55
C ASP A 37 -10.56 21.52 -10.60
N ALA A 38 -10.30 20.28 -10.19
CA ALA A 38 -8.97 19.70 -10.24
C ALA A 38 -8.44 19.62 -11.69
N ALA A 39 -7.22 20.10 -11.90
CA ALA A 39 -6.59 20.03 -13.22
C ALA A 39 -6.22 18.58 -13.58
N ILE A 40 -6.36 18.21 -14.86
CA ILE A 40 -6.08 16.87 -15.34
C ILE A 40 -4.76 16.89 -16.13
N TYR A 41 -3.88 15.93 -15.82
CA TYR A 41 -2.58 15.75 -16.43
C TYR A 41 -2.41 14.32 -16.94
N ASP A 42 -1.65 14.14 -18.01
CA ASP A 42 -1.13 12.85 -18.49
C ASP A 42 0.38 12.70 -18.26
N ASP A 43 1.03 13.78 -17.84
CA ASP A 43 2.44 13.84 -17.51
C ASP A 43 2.67 14.22 -16.04
N PHE A 44 3.42 13.37 -15.33
CA PHE A 44 3.68 13.55 -13.91
C PHE A 44 4.58 14.75 -13.60
N ASP A 45 5.52 15.07 -14.49
CA ASP A 45 6.42 16.20 -14.30
C ASP A 45 5.70 17.52 -14.51
N ALA A 46 4.85 17.59 -15.52
CA ALA A 46 3.97 18.74 -15.77
C ALA A 46 3.06 18.98 -14.55
N MET A 47 2.42 17.92 -14.02
CA MET A 47 1.60 18.03 -12.80
C MET A 47 2.39 18.58 -11.61
N LEU A 48 3.60 18.07 -11.36
CA LEU A 48 4.43 18.58 -10.26
C LEU A 48 4.78 20.05 -10.42
N ALA A 49 5.16 20.46 -11.63
CA ALA A 49 5.62 21.81 -11.92
C ALA A 49 4.48 22.85 -11.89
N GLU A 50 3.30 22.49 -12.38
CA GLU A 50 2.18 23.42 -12.58
C GLU A 50 1.20 23.43 -11.40
N ALA A 51 0.73 22.24 -10.98
CA ALA A 51 -0.23 22.14 -9.89
C ALA A 51 0.40 22.34 -8.49
N LYS A 52 1.71 22.07 -8.34
CA LYS A 52 2.48 22.25 -7.10
C LYS A 52 1.76 21.70 -5.86
N PRO A 53 1.37 20.42 -5.85
CA PRO A 53 0.66 19.84 -4.73
C PRO A 53 1.53 19.77 -3.47
N ASP A 54 0.94 19.89 -2.28
CA ASP A 54 1.65 19.66 -1.01
C ASP A 54 1.91 18.18 -0.75
N VAL A 55 0.99 17.32 -1.24
CA VAL A 55 1.04 15.88 -1.09
C VAL A 55 0.45 15.17 -2.30
N ILE A 56 1.05 14.04 -2.68
CA ILE A 56 0.56 13.15 -3.74
C ILE A 56 0.13 11.83 -3.12
N SER A 57 -1.06 11.35 -3.51
CA SER A 57 -1.48 9.96 -3.32
C SER A 57 -1.10 9.17 -4.56
N LEU A 58 -0.12 8.26 -4.42
CA LEU A 58 0.43 7.48 -5.52
C LEU A 58 -0.22 6.10 -5.53
N THR A 59 -1.19 5.90 -6.42
CA THR A 59 -2.04 4.70 -6.53
C THR A 59 -1.83 3.98 -7.87
N LEU A 60 -0.58 3.81 -8.24
CA LEU A 60 -0.14 3.24 -9.52
C LEU A 60 0.37 1.80 -9.36
N PRO A 61 0.63 1.07 -10.46
CA PRO A 61 1.31 -0.22 -10.40
C PRO A 61 2.65 -0.16 -9.67
N THR A 62 2.95 -1.18 -8.87
CA THR A 62 4.12 -1.23 -7.98
C THR A 62 5.46 -0.84 -8.63
N PRO A 63 5.78 -1.22 -9.89
CA PRO A 63 7.03 -0.78 -10.52
C PRO A 63 7.19 0.74 -10.67
N LEU A 64 6.09 1.50 -10.61
CA LEU A 64 6.09 2.95 -10.70
C LEU A 64 6.27 3.64 -9.35
N HIS A 65 6.11 2.92 -8.23
CA HIS A 65 6.22 3.50 -6.90
C HIS A 65 7.58 4.16 -6.66
N VAL A 66 8.66 3.44 -6.93
CA VAL A 66 10.03 3.91 -6.64
C VAL A 66 10.38 5.17 -7.43
N PRO A 67 10.32 5.17 -8.78
CA PRO A 67 10.76 6.32 -9.56
C PRO A 67 9.91 7.57 -9.28
N LEU A 68 8.58 7.43 -9.18
CA LEU A 68 7.70 8.58 -9.01
C LEU A 68 7.72 9.12 -7.57
N THR A 69 7.86 8.24 -6.56
CA THR A 69 8.05 8.67 -5.17
C THR A 69 9.34 9.48 -5.02
N ILE A 70 10.46 8.98 -5.57
CA ILE A 70 11.75 9.68 -5.48
C ILE A 70 11.65 11.04 -6.15
N LYS A 71 11.03 11.11 -7.33
CA LYS A 71 10.84 12.35 -8.09
C LYS A 71 10.00 13.37 -7.30
N ALA A 72 8.87 12.96 -6.72
CA ALA A 72 8.03 13.84 -5.91
C ALA A 72 8.77 14.34 -4.66
N LEU A 73 9.45 13.47 -3.94
CA LEU A 73 10.23 13.83 -2.75
C LEU A 73 11.37 14.81 -3.09
N GLN A 74 12.06 14.63 -4.22
CA GLN A 74 13.08 15.55 -4.70
C GLN A 74 12.53 16.94 -5.04
N ALA A 75 11.27 16.99 -5.50
CA ALA A 75 10.54 18.24 -5.72
C ALA A 75 10.01 18.87 -4.43
N GLY A 76 10.22 18.25 -3.26
CA GLY A 76 9.74 18.74 -1.98
C GLY A 76 8.27 18.45 -1.70
N VAL A 77 7.68 17.51 -2.43
CA VAL A 77 6.29 17.09 -2.31
C VAL A 77 6.18 15.81 -1.48
N SER A 78 5.33 15.80 -0.48
CA SER A 78 5.08 14.62 0.35
C SER A 78 4.34 13.53 -0.45
N VAL A 79 4.58 12.26 -0.11
CA VAL A 79 4.00 11.14 -0.85
C VAL A 79 3.31 10.17 0.11
N LEU A 80 2.04 9.88 -0.16
CA LEU A 80 1.34 8.71 0.32
C LEU A 80 1.41 7.65 -0.79
N CYS A 81 2.29 6.66 -0.63
CA CYS A 81 2.51 5.61 -1.62
C CYS A 81 1.68 4.38 -1.27
N GLU A 82 0.96 3.81 -2.24
CA GLU A 82 0.28 2.54 -2.04
C GLU A 82 1.25 1.40 -1.70
N LYS A 83 0.70 0.40 -1.02
CA LYS A 83 1.41 -0.86 -0.74
C LYS A 83 1.46 -1.76 -2.01
N PRO A 84 2.46 -2.62 -2.13
CA PRO A 84 3.70 -2.65 -1.37
C PRO A 84 4.57 -1.41 -1.69
N MET A 85 5.43 -1.01 -0.77
CA MET A 85 6.31 0.15 -0.98
C MET A 85 7.16 0.00 -2.25
N ALA A 86 7.75 -1.19 -2.45
CA ALA A 86 8.49 -1.59 -3.62
C ALA A 86 8.55 -3.13 -3.70
N LEU A 87 9.14 -3.68 -4.74
CA LEU A 87 9.29 -5.13 -4.91
C LEU A 87 10.48 -5.71 -4.13
N THR A 88 11.48 -4.89 -3.81
CA THR A 88 12.69 -5.32 -3.12
C THR A 88 13.07 -4.39 -1.98
N ALA A 89 13.77 -4.92 -0.96
CA ALA A 89 14.30 -4.12 0.14
C ALA A 89 15.28 -3.03 -0.36
N ALA A 90 16.10 -3.34 -1.35
CA ALA A 90 17.03 -2.37 -1.94
C ALA A 90 16.33 -1.17 -2.60
N GLU A 91 15.15 -1.39 -3.16
CA GLU A 91 14.30 -0.34 -3.71
C GLU A 91 13.63 0.47 -2.60
N CYS A 92 13.16 -0.18 -1.55
CA CYS A 92 12.65 0.51 -0.36
C CYS A 92 13.73 1.44 0.23
N ASP A 93 14.98 0.97 0.33
CA ASP A 93 16.10 1.79 0.82
C ASP A 93 16.35 3.04 -0.05
N LYS A 94 16.18 2.95 -1.37
CA LYS A 94 16.28 4.12 -2.25
C LYS A 94 15.19 5.15 -1.92
N MET A 95 13.96 4.71 -1.72
CA MET A 95 12.86 5.60 -1.35
C MET A 95 13.08 6.23 0.03
N LEU A 96 13.53 5.46 1.02
CA LEU A 96 13.84 5.98 2.36
C LEU A 96 14.98 7.00 2.32
N LYS A 97 16.05 6.74 1.55
CA LYS A 97 17.14 7.71 1.35
C LYS A 97 16.65 9.00 0.70
N ALA A 98 15.73 8.90 -0.28
CA ALA A 98 15.13 10.09 -0.88
C ALA A 98 14.29 10.87 0.13
N ALA A 99 13.49 10.19 0.95
CA ALA A 99 12.69 10.83 1.99
C ALA A 99 13.54 11.54 3.04
N HIS A 100 14.64 10.94 3.46
CA HIS A 100 15.59 11.59 4.41
C HIS A 100 16.27 12.82 3.84
N ARG A 101 16.40 12.92 2.52
CA ARG A 101 17.06 14.05 1.82
C ARG A 101 16.08 15.05 1.23
N ALA A 102 14.78 14.77 1.38
CA ALA A 102 13.74 15.58 0.76
C ALA A 102 13.76 17.02 1.30
N PRO A 103 13.72 18.05 0.44
CA PRO A 103 13.63 19.42 0.87
C PRO A 103 12.26 19.71 1.50
N ASN A 104 12.16 20.87 2.17
CA ASN A 104 10.90 21.38 2.76
C ASN A 104 10.25 20.47 3.80
N GLY A 105 10.96 19.46 4.32
CA GLY A 105 10.41 18.51 5.27
C GLY A 105 9.38 17.54 4.65
N ALA A 106 9.40 17.35 3.32
CA ALA A 106 8.53 16.42 2.63
C ALA A 106 8.68 15.00 3.18
N LYS A 107 7.57 14.29 3.28
CA LYS A 107 7.48 12.99 3.97
C LYS A 107 7.01 11.89 3.02
N LEU A 108 7.48 10.68 3.29
CA LEU A 108 6.97 9.46 2.69
C LEU A 108 6.14 8.69 3.72
N MET A 109 4.95 8.29 3.33
CA MET A 109 4.11 7.35 4.06
C MET A 109 3.67 6.23 3.12
N VAL A 110 3.75 4.98 3.59
CA VAL A 110 3.19 3.83 2.87
C VAL A 110 1.77 3.58 3.36
N ALA A 111 0.84 3.34 2.43
CA ALA A 111 -0.59 3.22 2.71
C ALA A 111 -0.97 1.85 3.27
N HIS A 112 -0.43 1.49 4.43
CA HIS A 112 -0.85 0.30 5.19
C HIS A 112 -2.20 0.56 5.86
N CYS A 113 -3.27 0.48 5.06
CA CYS A 113 -4.62 0.92 5.42
C CYS A 113 -5.21 0.21 6.65
N LEU A 114 -4.85 -1.06 6.89
CA LEU A 114 -5.37 -1.82 8.03
C LEU A 114 -5.07 -1.16 9.38
N ARG A 115 -3.95 -0.46 9.50
CA ARG A 115 -3.58 0.28 10.72
C ARG A 115 -4.61 1.33 11.14
N PHE A 116 -5.46 1.76 10.21
CA PHE A 116 -6.49 2.79 10.41
C PHE A 116 -7.91 2.24 10.48
N TRP A 117 -8.11 0.96 10.23
CA TRP A 117 -9.43 0.34 10.33
C TRP A 117 -9.83 0.22 11.82
N PRO A 118 -11.09 0.56 12.18
CA PRO A 118 -11.52 0.64 13.58
C PRO A 118 -11.22 -0.63 14.40
N CYS A 119 -11.42 -1.81 13.81
CA CYS A 119 -11.13 -3.10 14.46
C CYS A 119 -9.64 -3.29 14.76
N TYR A 120 -8.74 -2.91 13.86
CA TYR A 120 -7.29 -3.02 14.08
C TYR A 120 -6.77 -1.93 15.01
N VAL A 121 -7.34 -0.71 14.95
CA VAL A 121 -7.06 0.34 15.94
C VAL A 121 -7.45 -0.11 17.34
N TYR A 122 -8.60 -0.75 17.48
CA TYR A 122 -9.04 -1.31 18.75
C TYR A 122 -8.14 -2.44 19.23
N LEU A 123 -7.80 -3.37 18.33
CA LEU A 123 -6.88 -4.47 18.61
C LEU A 123 -5.52 -3.95 19.13
N LYS A 124 -4.94 -2.94 18.46
CA LYS A 124 -3.68 -2.31 18.90
C LYS A 124 -3.79 -1.76 20.32
N LYS A 125 -4.88 -1.06 20.64
CA LYS A 125 -5.13 -0.55 22.00
C LYS A 125 -5.23 -1.65 23.02
N LEU A 126 -5.83 -2.80 22.71
CA LEU A 126 -5.92 -3.94 23.60
C LEU A 126 -4.55 -4.56 23.87
N VAL A 127 -3.76 -4.77 22.83
CA VAL A 127 -2.40 -5.32 22.94
C VAL A 127 -1.50 -4.40 23.78
N ASP A 128 -1.49 -3.10 23.47
CA ASP A 128 -0.63 -2.13 24.16
C ASP A 128 -1.02 -1.95 25.63
N SER A 129 -2.31 -1.89 25.92
CA SER A 129 -2.81 -1.69 27.29
C SER A 129 -2.69 -2.92 28.17
N LYS A 130 -2.49 -4.11 27.58
CA LYS A 130 -2.51 -5.41 28.28
C LYS A 130 -3.76 -5.62 29.14
N LYS A 131 -4.88 -5.00 28.77
CA LYS A 131 -6.14 -5.02 29.55
C LYS A 131 -6.61 -6.43 29.93
N TYR A 132 -6.34 -7.40 29.07
CA TYR A 132 -6.69 -8.81 29.28
C TYR A 132 -5.46 -9.70 29.47
N GLY A 133 -4.32 -9.13 29.85
CA GLY A 133 -3.05 -9.83 29.97
C GLY A 133 -2.18 -9.79 28.74
N ASN A 134 -1.13 -10.59 28.73
CA ASN A 134 -0.24 -10.71 27.58
C ASN A 134 -0.88 -11.57 26.50
N VAL A 135 -0.62 -11.25 25.23
CA VAL A 135 -1.01 -12.11 24.12
C VAL A 135 -0.22 -13.41 24.19
N VAL A 136 -0.91 -14.54 24.13
CA VAL A 136 -0.30 -15.88 24.14
C VAL A 136 -0.10 -16.38 22.71
N ALA A 137 -1.08 -16.15 21.84
CA ALA A 137 -1.01 -16.52 20.43
C ALA A 137 -1.83 -15.55 19.57
N ALA A 138 -1.46 -15.41 18.31
CA ALA A 138 -2.21 -14.68 17.30
C ALA A 138 -2.14 -15.44 15.96
N SER A 139 -3.24 -15.46 15.24
CA SER A 139 -3.30 -16.02 13.89
C SER A 139 -4.00 -15.04 12.96
N PHE A 140 -3.32 -14.66 11.89
CA PHE A 140 -3.85 -13.80 10.85
C PHE A 140 -4.16 -14.65 9.62
N ARG A 141 -5.37 -14.54 9.10
CA ARG A 141 -5.81 -15.32 7.94
C ARG A 141 -6.49 -14.41 6.94
N ARG A 142 -5.98 -14.44 5.71
CA ARG A 142 -6.52 -13.65 4.61
C ARG A 142 -6.71 -14.53 3.38
N PHE A 143 -7.93 -14.59 2.92
CA PHE A 143 -8.31 -15.31 1.71
C PHE A 143 -9.04 -14.35 0.79
N SER A 144 -8.67 -14.34 -0.48
CA SER A 144 -9.31 -13.54 -1.51
C SER A 144 -9.35 -14.33 -2.82
N ALA A 145 -10.43 -14.16 -3.57
CA ALA A 145 -10.39 -14.53 -4.97
C ALA A 145 -9.43 -13.60 -5.74
N PRO A 146 -8.88 -14.05 -6.88
CA PRO A 146 -8.16 -13.14 -7.77
C PRO A 146 -9.00 -11.89 -8.08
N PRO A 147 -8.39 -10.69 -8.11
CA PRO A 147 -9.15 -9.46 -8.29
C PRO A 147 -9.82 -9.40 -9.66
N GLY A 148 -11.17 -9.34 -9.67
CA GLY A 148 -11.97 -9.29 -10.90
C GLY A 148 -12.05 -7.93 -11.57
N TRP A 149 -11.52 -6.87 -10.93
CA TRP A 149 -11.53 -5.49 -11.44
C TRP A 149 -10.45 -5.20 -12.48
N GLN A 150 -9.52 -6.11 -12.68
CA GLN A 150 -8.45 -5.96 -13.66
C GLN A 150 -8.92 -6.31 -15.08
N LYS A 151 -9.51 -5.35 -15.75
CA LYS A 151 -9.83 -5.45 -17.18
C LYS A 151 -8.70 -4.75 -17.98
N GLY A 152 -7.97 -5.51 -18.78
CA GLY A 152 -7.12 -4.97 -19.84
C GLY A 152 -5.61 -4.94 -19.63
N THR A 153 -5.07 -4.81 -18.42
CA THR A 153 -3.63 -4.88 -18.16
C THR A 153 -3.33 -5.94 -17.09
N ASN A 154 -2.67 -7.02 -17.51
CA ASN A 154 -2.41 -8.17 -16.63
C ASN A 154 -1.13 -7.99 -15.77
N TRP A 155 -0.74 -6.73 -15.42
CA TRP A 155 0.47 -6.48 -14.63
C TRP A 155 0.40 -7.15 -13.26
N PHE A 156 -0.81 -7.25 -12.70
CA PHE A 156 -1.03 -7.83 -11.38
C PHE A 156 -0.83 -9.36 -11.37
N ALA A 157 -1.21 -10.06 -12.44
CA ALA A 157 -0.97 -11.49 -12.57
C ALA A 157 0.51 -11.81 -12.89
N ASP A 158 1.30 -10.80 -13.27
CA ASP A 158 2.73 -10.91 -13.45
C ASP A 158 3.42 -10.69 -12.09
N GLU A 159 3.79 -11.78 -11.41
CA GLU A 159 4.44 -11.72 -10.09
C GLU A 159 5.75 -10.92 -10.10
N SER A 160 6.42 -10.82 -11.24
CA SER A 160 7.63 -9.99 -11.37
C SER A 160 7.33 -8.48 -11.23
N LYS A 161 6.06 -8.09 -11.41
CA LYS A 161 5.60 -6.69 -11.31
C LYS A 161 4.76 -6.43 -10.06
N SER A 162 3.97 -7.41 -9.63
CA SER A 162 3.08 -7.27 -8.47
C SER A 162 3.68 -7.76 -7.17
N GLY A 163 4.65 -8.69 -7.25
CA GLY A 163 5.15 -9.45 -6.11
C GLY A 163 4.22 -10.58 -5.66
N GLY A 164 3.15 -10.85 -6.44
CA GLY A 164 2.22 -11.94 -6.21
C GLY A 164 1.52 -11.90 -4.84
N VAL A 165 1.00 -13.04 -4.42
CA VAL A 165 0.29 -13.20 -3.14
C VAL A 165 1.11 -12.73 -1.94
N ALA A 166 2.43 -12.89 -1.97
CA ALA A 166 3.31 -12.51 -0.86
C ALA A 166 3.33 -10.99 -0.63
N LEU A 167 3.53 -10.18 -1.69
CA LEU A 167 3.65 -8.73 -1.56
C LEU A 167 2.33 -7.98 -1.75
N ASP A 168 1.34 -8.58 -2.40
CA ASP A 168 0.06 -7.90 -2.56
C ASP A 168 -0.91 -8.19 -1.41
N LEU A 169 -1.03 -9.46 -0.99
CA LEU A 169 -2.01 -9.89 -0.02
C LEU A 169 -1.41 -10.10 1.37
N HIS A 170 -0.38 -10.94 1.49
CA HIS A 170 0.22 -11.32 2.77
C HIS A 170 0.95 -10.16 3.47
N ILE A 171 1.37 -9.15 2.73
CA ILE A 171 2.01 -7.95 3.30
C ILE A 171 1.12 -7.24 4.33
N HIS A 172 -0.20 -7.28 4.17
CA HIS A 172 -1.13 -6.70 5.13
C HIS A 172 -1.04 -7.35 6.51
N ASP A 173 -0.90 -8.68 6.54
CA ASP A 173 -0.82 -9.43 7.78
C ASP A 173 0.59 -9.34 8.37
N THR A 174 1.63 -9.37 7.53
CA THR A 174 3.02 -9.08 7.94
C THR A 174 3.14 -7.69 8.56
N ASP A 175 2.50 -6.68 7.97
CA ASP A 175 2.47 -5.32 8.51
C ASP A 175 1.76 -5.28 9.86
N MET A 176 0.66 -6.00 10.02
CA MET A 176 -0.05 -6.08 11.30
C MET A 176 0.75 -6.79 12.38
N VAL A 177 1.51 -7.85 12.05
CA VAL A 177 2.44 -8.48 12.99
C VAL A 177 3.47 -7.47 13.47
N ASN A 178 4.12 -6.75 12.56
CA ASN A 178 5.08 -5.70 12.91
C ASN A 178 4.46 -4.58 13.75
N PHE A 179 3.24 -4.17 13.42
CA PHE A 179 2.53 -3.10 14.12
C PHE A 179 2.12 -3.48 15.54
N LEU A 180 1.72 -4.74 15.75
CA LEU A 180 1.25 -5.22 17.05
C LEU A 180 2.38 -5.69 17.96
N PHE A 181 3.38 -6.37 17.41
CA PHE A 181 4.39 -7.10 18.18
C PHE A 181 5.82 -6.63 17.95
N GLY A 182 6.03 -5.72 17.00
CA GLY A 182 7.36 -5.27 16.58
C GLY A 182 8.01 -6.19 15.55
N MET A 183 9.25 -5.87 15.17
CA MET A 183 10.00 -6.62 14.18
C MET A 183 10.31 -8.05 14.66
N PRO A 184 9.93 -9.08 13.90
CA PRO A 184 10.27 -10.47 14.23
C PRO A 184 11.78 -10.69 14.24
N LYS A 185 12.25 -11.56 15.14
CA LYS A 185 13.64 -12.01 15.19
C LYS A 185 13.96 -13.00 14.07
N ALA A 186 12.96 -13.81 13.71
CA ALA A 186 13.04 -14.79 12.63
C ALA A 186 11.65 -15.05 12.04
N VAL A 187 11.64 -15.53 10.80
CA VAL A 187 10.43 -15.98 10.11
C VAL A 187 10.69 -17.31 9.42
N THR A 188 9.66 -18.16 9.38
CA THR A 188 9.67 -19.40 8.59
C THR A 188 8.40 -19.46 7.78
N SER A 189 8.50 -19.63 6.48
CA SER A 189 7.35 -19.64 5.58
C SER A 189 7.28 -20.92 4.77
N THR A 190 6.04 -21.35 4.49
CA THR A 190 5.71 -22.39 3.51
C THR A 190 4.77 -21.81 2.49
N ALA A 191 4.85 -22.27 1.23
CA ALA A 191 4.03 -21.77 0.15
C ALA A 191 3.52 -22.93 -0.72
N ALA A 192 2.37 -22.70 -1.36
CA ALA A 192 1.86 -23.56 -2.42
C ALA A 192 1.80 -22.78 -3.73
N PHE A 193 2.11 -23.49 -4.82
CA PHE A 193 2.19 -22.91 -6.16
C PHE A 193 1.23 -23.64 -7.11
N ASP A 194 0.75 -22.94 -8.12
CA ASP A 194 -0.01 -23.57 -9.21
C ASP A 194 0.92 -24.27 -10.21
N LYS A 195 0.31 -24.88 -11.24
CA LYS A 195 1.05 -25.59 -12.31
C LYS A 195 1.97 -24.70 -13.15
N ASN A 196 1.81 -23.38 -13.08
CA ASN A 196 2.63 -22.41 -13.81
C ASN A 196 3.72 -21.80 -12.91
N GLY A 197 3.81 -22.23 -11.64
CA GLY A 197 4.76 -21.70 -10.67
C GLY A 197 4.33 -20.42 -9.97
N ALA A 198 3.09 -19.95 -10.18
CA ALA A 198 2.58 -18.79 -9.48
C ALA A 198 2.15 -19.16 -8.04
N MET A 199 2.57 -18.34 -7.07
CA MET A 199 2.24 -18.56 -5.66
C MET A 199 0.73 -18.35 -5.41
N GLN A 200 0.06 -19.37 -4.87
CA GLN A 200 -1.35 -19.33 -4.56
C GLN A 200 -1.63 -19.21 -3.06
N TYR A 201 -0.68 -19.57 -2.24
CA TYR A 201 -0.81 -19.56 -0.79
C TYR A 201 0.56 -19.38 -0.14
N ILE A 202 0.59 -18.65 0.96
CA ILE A 202 1.76 -18.52 1.85
C ILE A 202 1.29 -18.59 3.30
N SER A 203 2.02 -19.31 4.13
CA SER A 203 1.86 -19.33 5.59
C SER A 203 3.19 -19.02 6.23
N THR A 204 3.20 -18.09 7.18
CA THR A 204 4.43 -17.64 7.86
C THR A 204 4.27 -17.75 9.35
N LEU A 205 5.26 -18.36 9.99
CA LEU A 205 5.46 -18.33 11.44
C LEU A 205 6.44 -17.20 11.77
N TYR A 206 6.07 -16.34 12.71
CA TYR A 206 6.88 -15.19 13.14
C TYR A 206 7.39 -15.39 14.57
N ASP A 207 8.70 -15.40 14.76
CA ASP A 207 9.30 -15.30 16.12
C ASP A 207 9.39 -13.84 16.53
N VAL A 208 8.43 -13.40 17.30
CA VAL A 208 8.39 -12.04 17.87
C VAL A 208 8.91 -12.00 19.32
N GLY A 209 9.49 -13.12 19.83
CA GLY A 209 10.07 -13.20 21.16
C GLY A 209 9.04 -13.26 22.30
N GLY A 210 7.83 -13.71 22.03
CA GLY A 210 6.75 -13.82 23.00
C GLY A 210 5.64 -14.75 22.52
N PRO A 211 4.50 -14.22 22.01
CA PRO A 211 3.39 -15.03 21.56
C PRO A 211 3.74 -15.90 20.35
N ALA A 212 3.03 -17.02 20.17
CA ALA A 212 3.05 -17.76 18.91
C ALA A 212 2.25 -16.99 17.85
N VAL A 213 2.88 -16.59 16.73
CA VAL A 213 2.23 -15.76 15.71
C VAL A 213 2.35 -16.40 14.33
N THR A 214 1.18 -16.58 13.67
CA THR A 214 1.08 -17.12 12.32
C THR A 214 0.19 -16.25 11.44
#